data_3e204f5bd561f626055fb0b4fa59d023
#
_entry.id   3e204f5bd561f626055fb0b4fa59d023
#
_cell.length_a   1.000
_cell.length_b   1.000
_cell.length_c   1.000
_cell.angle_alpha   90.00
_cell.angle_beta   90.00
_cell.angle_gamma   90.00
#
_symmetry.space_group_name_H-M   'P 1'
#
loop_
_entity.id
_entity.type
_entity.pdbx_description
1 polymer ?
#
loop_
_entity_poly.entity_id
_entity_poly.type
_entity_poly.pdbx_seq_one_letter_code
_entity_poly.pdbx_strand_id
1 'polypeptide(L)'
;IITFGIGGSYEGPKLLQEYTKHQSSKFNYYFVSGPDRDEFNSILKPLSGQKNFYIFSSKSLSTDETLSCLKWLGKDRNSTNSLVITANSKKAITLGFPENCIVPFPETVGGRYSIWSPIALSAALDNNFSTFFKGGFSADKMLLGTSKKDKEYQKFIKILAYSDLWFSNLKNKKNRVVLSYNWKLRSLANYIQQLEMESLGKQANPRSIFQQTGQSIFGGFGSTAQHSYFQLLHQGTVEFCADIIYSSLA
;
A
#
# COMPACT_ATOMS: atom_id res chain seq x y z
N ILE A 1 -10.44 -10.47 11.05
CA ILE A 1 -9.60 -9.29 11.36
C ILE A 1 -10.10 -8.15 10.50
N ILE A 2 -10.40 -7.01 11.12
CA ILE A 2 -10.93 -5.84 10.45
C ILE A 2 -9.99 -4.66 10.72
N THR A 3 -9.39 -4.12 9.67
CA THR A 3 -8.43 -3.01 9.76
C THR A 3 -9.08 -1.72 9.30
N PHE A 4 -9.00 -0.70 10.14
CA PHE A 4 -9.41 0.67 9.86
C PHE A 4 -8.17 1.53 9.60
N GLY A 5 -8.01 2.00 8.38
CA GLY A 5 -6.86 2.79 7.98
C GLY A 5 -6.98 3.27 6.54
N ILE A 6 -6.33 4.37 6.20
CA ILE A 6 -6.37 4.99 4.87
C ILE A 6 -4.96 5.22 4.32
N GLY A 7 -4.83 5.37 3.03
CA GLY A 7 -3.55 5.61 2.36
C GLY A 7 -2.54 4.50 2.64
N GLY A 8 -1.36 4.81 3.17
CA GLY A 8 -0.34 3.81 3.48
C GLY A 8 -0.74 2.79 4.56
N SER A 9 -1.71 3.10 5.39
CA SER A 9 -2.30 2.16 6.34
C SER A 9 -3.33 1.22 5.71
N TYR A 10 -3.64 1.40 4.43
CA TYR A 10 -4.59 0.61 3.66
C TYR A 10 -3.94 -0.08 2.46
N GLU A 11 -3.32 0.69 1.55
CA GLU A 11 -2.86 0.17 0.24
C GLU A 11 -1.75 -0.88 0.39
N GLY A 12 -0.75 -0.63 1.22
CA GLY A 12 0.34 -1.57 1.47
C GLY A 12 -0.14 -2.86 2.15
N PRO A 13 -0.83 -2.80 3.30
CA PRO A 13 -1.39 -3.95 3.96
C PRO A 13 -2.36 -4.76 3.09
N LYS A 14 -3.23 -4.11 2.33
CA LYS A 14 -4.15 -4.77 1.41
C LYS A 14 -3.42 -5.56 0.33
N LEU A 15 -2.44 -4.93 -0.33
CA LEU A 15 -1.59 -5.60 -1.33
C LEU A 15 -0.87 -6.80 -0.72
N LEU A 16 -0.29 -6.66 0.47
CA LEU A 16 0.43 -7.72 1.16
C LEU A 16 -0.51 -8.89 1.50
N GLN A 17 -1.71 -8.59 2.01
CA GLN A 17 -2.71 -9.59 2.33
C GLN A 17 -3.18 -10.35 1.07
N GLU A 18 -3.46 -9.63 -0.02
CA GLU A 18 -3.86 -10.24 -1.28
C GLU A 18 -2.78 -11.14 -1.87
N TYR A 19 -1.51 -10.74 -1.74
CA TYR A 19 -0.37 -11.54 -2.22
C TYR A 19 -0.12 -12.78 -1.37
N THR A 20 -0.24 -12.65 -0.03
CA THR A 20 0.13 -13.70 0.92
C THR A 20 -1.03 -14.60 1.32
N LYS A 21 -2.27 -14.25 0.97
CA LYS A 21 -3.47 -15.05 1.30
C LYS A 21 -3.34 -16.48 0.78
N HIS A 22 -3.32 -17.43 1.69
CA HIS A 22 -3.39 -18.85 1.40
C HIS A 22 -4.80 -19.38 1.64
N GLN A 23 -5.14 -20.52 0.98
CA GLN A 23 -6.43 -21.19 1.22
C GLN A 23 -6.57 -21.71 2.67
N SER A 24 -5.44 -21.92 3.35
CA SER A 24 -5.36 -22.36 4.75
C SER A 24 -5.30 -21.20 5.76
N SER A 25 -5.55 -19.96 5.34
CA SER A 25 -5.59 -18.83 6.26
C SER A 25 -6.61 -19.04 7.37
N LYS A 26 -6.19 -18.88 8.63
CA LYS A 26 -7.05 -19.02 9.82
C LYS A 26 -8.00 -17.84 9.99
N PHE A 27 -7.71 -16.72 9.33
CA PHE A 27 -8.43 -15.47 9.48
C PHE A 27 -8.95 -14.94 8.14
N ASN A 28 -10.10 -14.31 8.19
CA ASN A 28 -10.57 -13.45 7.12
C ASN A 28 -10.13 -12.02 7.41
N TYR A 29 -9.61 -11.34 6.40
CA TYR A 29 -9.14 -9.96 6.49
C TYR A 29 -10.07 -9.03 5.74
N TYR A 30 -10.44 -7.95 6.38
CA TYR A 30 -11.27 -6.88 5.85
C TYR A 30 -10.59 -5.54 6.10
N PHE A 31 -10.73 -4.63 5.17
CA PHE A 31 -10.16 -3.29 5.26
C PHE A 31 -11.26 -2.26 5.06
N VAL A 32 -11.33 -1.30 5.97
CA VAL A 32 -12.23 -0.15 5.92
C VAL A 32 -11.38 1.09 5.73
N SER A 33 -11.56 1.78 4.61
CA SER A 33 -10.67 2.85 4.18
C SER A 33 -11.13 4.25 4.58
N GLY A 34 -12.39 4.45 4.89
CA GLY A 34 -12.88 5.79 5.04
C GLY A 34 -14.08 5.99 5.95
N PRO A 35 -14.54 7.24 6.06
CA PRO A 35 -15.68 7.62 6.88
C PRO A 35 -17.00 7.42 6.12
N ASP A 36 -17.08 6.40 5.27
CA ASP A 36 -18.29 6.03 4.58
C ASP A 36 -19.09 4.99 5.38
N ARG A 37 -20.33 5.32 5.72
CA ARG A 37 -21.21 4.45 6.52
C ARG A 37 -21.63 3.20 5.76
N ASP A 38 -21.73 3.27 4.46
CA ASP A 38 -22.14 2.12 3.65
C ASP A 38 -20.99 1.14 3.51
N GLU A 39 -19.73 1.62 3.30
CA GLU A 39 -18.54 0.79 3.38
C GLU A 39 -18.44 0.11 4.75
N PHE A 40 -18.51 0.88 5.82
CA PHE A 40 -18.45 0.38 7.19
C PHE A 40 -19.52 -0.71 7.44
N ASN A 41 -20.78 -0.41 7.14
CA ASN A 41 -21.89 -1.33 7.36
C ASN A 41 -21.83 -2.57 6.46
N SER A 42 -21.40 -2.44 5.21
CA SER A 42 -21.27 -3.57 4.29
C SER A 42 -20.29 -4.63 4.79
N ILE A 43 -19.28 -4.20 5.53
CA ILE A 43 -18.27 -5.08 6.13
C ILE A 43 -18.71 -5.57 7.51
N LEU A 44 -19.18 -4.67 8.38
CA LEU A 44 -19.42 -5.01 9.79
C LEU A 44 -20.73 -5.78 10.02
N LYS A 45 -21.82 -5.44 9.30
CA LYS A 45 -23.12 -6.12 9.49
C LYS A 45 -23.08 -7.63 9.25
N PRO A 46 -22.47 -8.15 8.17
CA PRO A 46 -22.34 -9.59 7.95
C PRO A 46 -21.49 -10.31 9.01
N LEU A 47 -20.65 -9.57 9.71
CA LEU A 47 -19.75 -10.10 10.75
C LEU A 47 -20.32 -9.97 12.16
N SER A 48 -21.54 -9.46 12.31
CA SER A 48 -22.21 -9.35 13.60
C SER A 48 -22.39 -10.72 14.22
N GLY A 49 -22.10 -10.82 15.54
CA GLY A 49 -22.14 -12.08 16.27
C GLY A 49 -20.92 -12.99 16.08
N GLN A 50 -20.01 -12.65 15.19
CA GLN A 50 -18.75 -13.37 15.01
C GLN A 50 -17.66 -12.84 15.95
N LYS A 51 -16.59 -13.63 16.14
CA LYS A 51 -15.40 -13.18 16.86
C LYS A 51 -14.57 -12.27 15.94
N ASN A 52 -14.68 -10.98 16.16
CA ASN A 52 -13.98 -9.95 15.40
C ASN A 52 -12.79 -9.40 16.18
N PHE A 53 -11.69 -9.15 15.48
CA PHE A 53 -10.54 -8.44 15.98
C PHE A 53 -10.30 -7.17 15.16
N TYR A 54 -10.17 -6.03 15.83
CA TYR A 54 -10.14 -4.71 15.24
C TYR A 54 -8.74 -4.09 15.31
N ILE A 55 -8.22 -3.63 14.19
CA ILE A 55 -6.93 -2.96 14.11
C ILE A 55 -7.16 -1.52 13.62
N PHE A 56 -6.78 -0.55 14.44
CA PHE A 56 -6.79 0.85 14.05
C PHE A 56 -5.38 1.27 13.64
N SER A 57 -5.20 1.63 12.38
CA SER A 57 -3.90 1.91 11.80
C SER A 57 -3.84 3.37 11.33
N SER A 58 -3.17 4.22 12.11
CA SER A 58 -3.00 5.63 11.79
C SER A 58 -1.76 6.20 12.46
N LYS A 59 -0.86 6.76 11.65
CA LYS A 59 0.39 7.35 12.14
C LYS A 59 0.15 8.40 13.22
N SER A 60 -0.69 9.37 12.97
CA SER A 60 -0.95 10.52 13.87
C SER A 60 -2.12 10.32 14.82
N LEU A 61 -3.01 9.36 14.53
CA LEU A 61 -4.34 9.25 15.15
C LEU A 61 -5.14 10.57 15.14
N SER A 62 -4.94 11.39 14.12
CA SER A 62 -5.70 12.60 13.86
C SER A 62 -6.50 12.54 12.56
N THR A 63 -6.42 11.42 11.86
CA THR A 63 -7.11 11.20 10.59
C THR A 63 -8.59 10.97 10.87
N ASP A 64 -9.45 11.86 10.39
CA ASP A 64 -10.90 11.84 10.66
C ASP A 64 -11.57 10.55 10.20
N GLU A 65 -11.10 9.97 9.11
CA GLU A 65 -11.57 8.70 8.56
C GLU A 65 -11.43 7.56 9.59
N THR A 66 -10.25 7.41 10.17
CA THR A 66 -9.98 6.37 11.17
C THR A 66 -10.72 6.66 12.48
N LEU A 67 -10.78 7.94 12.90
CA LEU A 67 -11.47 8.36 14.13
C LEU A 67 -12.99 8.19 14.02
N SER A 68 -13.56 8.40 12.84
CA SER A 68 -14.99 8.17 12.60
C SER A 68 -15.35 6.69 12.76
N CYS A 69 -14.56 5.80 12.17
CA CYS A 69 -14.73 4.36 12.33
C CYS A 69 -14.60 3.92 13.80
N LEU A 70 -13.64 4.50 14.53
CA LEU A 70 -13.47 4.25 15.95
C LEU A 70 -14.72 4.62 16.77
N LYS A 71 -15.31 5.80 16.48
CA LYS A 71 -16.56 6.26 17.11
C LYS A 71 -17.74 5.34 16.78
N TRP A 72 -17.85 4.92 15.52
CA TRP A 72 -18.98 4.10 15.07
C TRP A 72 -18.96 2.70 15.65
N LEU A 73 -17.77 2.13 15.87
CA LEU A 73 -17.64 0.82 16.49
C LEU A 73 -18.04 0.84 17.98
N GLY A 74 -17.80 1.95 18.67
CA GLY A 74 -18.28 2.17 20.03
C GLY A 74 -17.92 1.07 21.01
N LYS A 75 -18.94 0.42 21.61
CA LYS A 75 -18.79 -0.63 22.62
C LYS A 75 -18.39 -2.01 22.09
N ASP A 76 -18.44 -2.23 20.79
CA ASP A 76 -18.03 -3.52 20.18
C ASP A 76 -16.50 -3.72 20.30
N ARG A 77 -15.78 -2.66 20.60
CA ARG A 77 -14.33 -2.63 20.86
C ARG A 77 -14.03 -2.71 22.35
N ASN A 78 -13.04 -3.53 22.69
CA ASN A 78 -12.47 -3.61 24.05
C ASN A 78 -10.98 -3.98 23.97
N SER A 79 -10.31 -4.08 25.14
CA SER A 79 -8.89 -4.39 25.23
C SER A 79 -8.51 -5.81 24.79
N THR A 80 -9.46 -6.72 24.67
CA THR A 80 -9.20 -8.11 24.27
C THR A 80 -9.38 -8.38 22.79
N ASN A 81 -10.07 -7.46 22.07
CA ASN A 81 -10.41 -7.63 20.66
C ASN A 81 -9.93 -6.47 19.77
N SER A 82 -9.10 -5.56 20.27
CA SER A 82 -8.61 -4.46 19.48
C SER A 82 -7.17 -4.06 19.80
N LEU A 83 -6.48 -3.54 18.79
CA LEU A 83 -5.21 -2.86 18.94
C LEU A 83 -5.13 -1.61 18.05
N VAL A 84 -4.19 -0.74 18.35
CA VAL A 84 -3.88 0.43 17.55
C VAL A 84 -2.40 0.44 17.15
N ILE A 85 -2.14 0.71 15.87
CA ILE A 85 -0.80 0.86 15.33
C ILE A 85 -0.59 2.35 15.03
N THR A 86 0.34 2.98 15.75
CA THR A 86 0.48 4.44 15.68
C THR A 86 1.89 4.91 16.06
N ALA A 87 2.30 6.07 15.56
CA ALA A 87 3.47 6.78 16.05
C ALA A 87 3.13 7.68 17.28
N ASN A 88 1.84 7.87 17.58
CA ASN A 88 1.37 8.75 18.65
C ASN A 88 0.71 7.96 19.79
N SER A 89 1.53 7.25 20.58
CA SER A 89 1.04 6.43 21.71
C SER A 89 0.28 7.25 22.75
N LYS A 90 0.67 8.51 23.01
CA LYS A 90 -0.04 9.40 23.94
C LYS A 90 -1.48 9.63 23.50
N LYS A 91 -1.69 9.89 22.22
CA LYS A 91 -3.02 10.07 21.64
C LYS A 91 -3.84 8.77 21.72
N ALA A 92 -3.22 7.61 21.52
CA ALA A 92 -3.89 6.33 21.65
C ALA A 92 -4.43 6.12 23.07
N ILE A 93 -3.65 6.41 24.10
CA ILE A 93 -4.09 6.36 25.51
C ILE A 93 -5.27 7.30 25.74
N THR A 94 -5.21 8.53 25.25
CA THR A 94 -6.32 9.50 25.36
C THR A 94 -7.61 8.99 24.67
N LEU A 95 -7.48 8.19 23.62
CA LEU A 95 -8.61 7.56 22.93
C LEU A 95 -9.10 6.27 23.60
N GLY A 96 -8.56 5.93 24.78
CA GLY A 96 -8.99 4.79 25.59
C GLY A 96 -8.38 3.46 25.18
N PHE A 97 -7.24 3.45 24.48
CA PHE A 97 -6.47 2.22 24.27
C PHE A 97 -5.51 2.01 25.45
N PRO A 98 -5.55 0.85 26.13
CA PRO A 98 -4.55 0.51 27.14
C PRO A 98 -3.18 0.29 26.47
N GLU A 99 -2.11 0.49 27.22
CA GLU A 99 -0.74 0.43 26.68
C GLU A 99 -0.41 -0.88 25.98
N ASN A 100 -0.88 -2.00 26.51
CA ASN A 100 -0.69 -3.33 25.93
C ASN A 100 -1.45 -3.55 24.60
N CYS A 101 -2.32 -2.64 24.21
CA CYS A 101 -3.01 -2.66 22.92
C CYS A 101 -2.41 -1.64 21.92
N ILE A 102 -1.28 -1.01 22.26
CA ILE A 102 -0.62 -0.01 21.41
C ILE A 102 0.63 -0.63 20.81
N VAL A 103 0.69 -0.63 19.47
CA VAL A 103 1.87 -1.02 18.70
C VAL A 103 2.51 0.24 18.12
N PRO A 104 3.60 0.71 18.71
CA PRO A 104 4.25 1.93 18.26
C PRO A 104 5.12 1.68 17.03
N PHE A 105 5.31 2.72 16.20
CA PHE A 105 6.31 2.74 15.16
C PHE A 105 6.91 4.15 15.01
N PRO A 106 8.12 4.29 14.38
CA PRO A 106 8.82 5.58 14.33
C PRO A 106 8.08 6.64 13.52
N GLU A 107 8.04 7.87 14.00
CA GLU A 107 7.46 9.02 13.29
C GLU A 107 8.16 9.32 11.96
N THR A 108 9.42 8.93 11.81
CA THR A 108 10.20 9.11 10.58
C THR A 108 9.70 8.27 9.41
N VAL A 109 8.90 7.22 9.68
CA VAL A 109 8.32 6.37 8.63
C VAL A 109 7.17 7.11 7.95
N GLY A 110 7.32 7.41 6.67
CA GLY A 110 6.26 7.99 5.84
C GLY A 110 5.15 6.97 5.56
N GLY A 111 3.89 7.43 5.47
CA GLY A 111 2.73 6.55 5.26
C GLY A 111 2.88 5.60 4.07
N ARG A 112 3.24 6.12 2.89
CA ARG A 112 3.42 5.31 1.67
C ARG A 112 4.58 4.30 1.71
N TYR A 113 5.51 4.46 2.66
CA TYR A 113 6.61 3.51 2.90
C TYR A 113 6.33 2.54 4.05
N SER A 114 5.19 2.66 4.72
CA SER A 114 4.91 2.00 6.00
C SER A 114 4.65 0.50 5.90
N ILE A 115 4.56 -0.07 4.71
CA ILE A 115 4.45 -1.52 4.52
C ILE A 115 5.61 -2.31 5.18
N TRP A 116 6.77 -1.66 5.37
CA TRP A 116 7.95 -2.21 6.05
C TRP A 116 7.99 -1.93 7.56
N SER A 117 6.89 -1.46 8.14
CA SER A 117 6.73 -1.11 9.55
C SER A 117 5.67 -2.00 10.21
N PRO A 118 5.40 -1.83 11.51
CA PRO A 118 4.28 -2.50 12.19
C PRO A 118 2.90 -2.34 11.51
N ILE A 119 2.73 -1.36 10.64
CA ILE A 119 1.51 -1.19 9.83
C ILE A 119 1.17 -2.48 9.06
N ALA A 120 2.16 -3.22 8.60
CA ALA A 120 1.97 -4.48 7.89
C ALA A 120 1.41 -5.61 8.76
N LEU A 121 1.43 -5.50 10.10
CA LEU A 121 0.82 -6.50 10.99
C LEU A 121 -0.66 -6.72 10.68
N SER A 122 -1.37 -5.70 10.20
CA SER A 122 -2.76 -5.81 9.81
C SER A 122 -3.02 -6.84 8.68
N ALA A 123 -1.98 -7.26 7.98
CA ALA A 123 -2.05 -8.25 6.89
C ALA A 123 -1.26 -9.53 7.18
N ALA A 124 -0.59 -9.64 8.32
CA ALA A 124 0.48 -10.60 8.51
C ALA A 124 0.27 -11.57 9.70
N LEU A 125 -0.86 -11.52 10.39
CA LEU A 125 -1.05 -12.26 11.64
C LEU A 125 -1.03 -13.78 11.48
N ASP A 126 -1.31 -14.31 10.31
CA ASP A 126 -1.23 -15.75 9.99
C ASP A 126 -0.39 -16.06 8.73
N ASN A 127 0.29 -15.07 8.20
CA ASN A 127 1.09 -15.16 6.99
C ASN A 127 2.58 -15.25 7.30
N ASN A 128 3.35 -15.79 6.37
CA ASN A 128 4.80 -15.88 6.51
C ASN A 128 5.48 -14.51 6.29
N PHE A 129 5.25 -13.60 7.23
CA PHE A 129 5.76 -12.23 7.20
C PHE A 129 7.29 -12.17 7.19
N SER A 130 7.95 -13.16 7.80
CA SER A 130 9.40 -13.24 7.79
C SER A 130 9.98 -13.33 6.38
N THR A 131 9.31 -14.02 5.46
CA THR A 131 9.74 -14.11 4.06
C THR A 131 9.64 -12.77 3.34
N PHE A 132 8.60 -11.99 3.60
CA PHE A 132 8.46 -10.64 3.07
C PHE A 132 9.61 -9.74 3.53
N PHE A 133 9.90 -9.71 4.84
CA PHE A 133 11.04 -8.95 5.38
C PHE A 133 12.38 -9.42 4.84
N LYS A 134 12.61 -10.73 4.72
CA LYS A 134 13.84 -11.27 4.12
C LYS A 134 14.03 -10.77 2.70
N GLY A 135 12.95 -10.63 1.91
CA GLY A 135 12.99 -10.04 0.57
C GLY A 135 13.51 -8.60 0.59
N GLY A 136 12.96 -7.76 1.47
CA GLY A 136 13.40 -6.39 1.65
C GLY A 136 14.86 -6.28 2.08
N PHE A 137 15.27 -7.03 3.11
CA PHE A 137 16.68 -7.09 3.53
C PHE A 137 17.63 -7.56 2.43
N SER A 138 17.18 -8.48 1.60
CA SER A 138 17.98 -8.93 0.44
C SER A 138 18.16 -7.81 -0.58
N ALA A 139 17.11 -7.04 -0.86
CA ALA A 139 17.18 -5.88 -1.75
C ALA A 139 18.14 -4.81 -1.20
N ASP A 140 18.03 -4.47 0.10
CA ASP A 140 18.93 -3.50 0.75
C ASP A 140 20.39 -3.95 0.69
N LYS A 141 20.67 -5.22 0.97
CA LYS A 141 22.01 -5.77 0.84
C LYS A 141 22.56 -5.64 -0.58
N MET A 142 21.76 -5.93 -1.59
CA MET A 142 22.18 -5.80 -3.00
C MET A 142 22.39 -4.33 -3.39
N LEU A 143 21.60 -3.39 -2.87
CA LEU A 143 21.79 -1.96 -3.12
C LEU A 143 23.10 -1.41 -2.52
N LEU A 144 23.54 -1.95 -1.40
CA LEU A 144 24.75 -1.53 -0.70
C LEU A 144 25.97 -2.41 -1.02
N GLY A 145 25.76 -3.54 -1.66
CA GLY A 145 26.79 -4.55 -1.90
C GLY A 145 27.75 -4.21 -3.05
N THR A 146 28.82 -4.99 -3.16
CA THR A 146 29.90 -4.78 -4.13
C THR A 146 30.12 -5.96 -5.07
N SER A 147 29.47 -7.09 -4.85
CA SER A 147 29.56 -8.28 -5.73
C SER A 147 29.06 -7.99 -7.16
N LYS A 148 29.39 -8.86 -8.11
CA LYS A 148 28.88 -8.76 -9.48
C LYS A 148 27.35 -8.75 -9.51
N LYS A 149 26.70 -9.63 -8.74
CA LYS A 149 25.25 -9.71 -8.65
C LYS A 149 24.65 -8.41 -8.09
N ASP A 150 25.29 -7.82 -7.08
CA ASP A 150 24.83 -6.54 -6.50
C ASP A 150 24.92 -5.41 -7.53
N LYS A 151 26.00 -5.36 -8.31
CA LYS A 151 26.16 -4.36 -9.37
C LYS A 151 25.14 -4.51 -10.49
N GLU A 152 24.77 -5.73 -10.86
CA GLU A 152 23.70 -6.00 -11.82
C GLU A 152 22.34 -5.51 -11.27
N TYR A 153 22.04 -5.78 -10.00
CA TYR A 153 20.82 -5.30 -9.35
C TYR A 153 20.79 -3.76 -9.28
N GLN A 154 21.90 -3.12 -8.85
CA GLN A 154 22.00 -1.66 -8.83
C GLN A 154 21.82 -1.05 -10.22
N LYS A 155 22.38 -1.68 -11.26
CA LYS A 155 22.18 -1.26 -12.65
C LYS A 155 20.71 -1.35 -13.05
N PHE A 156 20.04 -2.44 -12.70
CA PHE A 156 18.61 -2.63 -12.99
C PHE A 156 17.77 -1.51 -12.34
N ILE A 157 17.96 -1.21 -11.04
CA ILE A 157 17.24 -0.13 -10.36
C ILE A 157 17.51 1.22 -11.01
N LYS A 158 18.78 1.51 -11.40
CA LYS A 158 19.10 2.74 -12.12
C LYS A 158 18.41 2.83 -13.48
N ILE A 159 18.33 1.72 -14.22
CA ILE A 159 17.62 1.68 -15.51
C ILE A 159 16.15 2.02 -15.32
N LEU A 160 15.47 1.47 -14.30
CA LEU A 160 14.09 1.81 -14.00
C LEU A 160 13.92 3.31 -13.72
N ALA A 161 14.75 3.87 -12.85
CA ALA A 161 14.68 5.31 -12.51
C ALA A 161 14.98 6.21 -13.73
N TYR A 162 15.96 5.85 -14.56
CA TYR A 162 16.25 6.60 -15.78
C TYR A 162 15.16 6.44 -16.84
N SER A 163 14.49 5.29 -16.90
CA SER A 163 13.34 5.09 -17.78
C SER A 163 12.20 6.04 -17.42
N ASP A 164 11.93 6.21 -16.12
CA ASP A 164 10.89 7.14 -15.66
C ASP A 164 11.22 8.59 -16.07
N LEU A 165 12.47 9.04 -15.87
CA LEU A 165 12.94 10.35 -16.31
C LEU A 165 12.87 10.50 -17.84
N TRP A 166 13.28 9.48 -18.56
CA TRP A 166 13.27 9.46 -20.01
C TRP A 166 11.84 9.63 -20.56
N PHE A 167 10.92 8.79 -20.06
CA PHE A 167 9.54 8.86 -20.53
C PHE A 167 8.84 10.13 -20.09
N SER A 168 8.96 10.52 -18.83
CA SER A 168 8.27 11.69 -18.29
C SER A 168 8.79 13.01 -18.87
N ASN A 169 10.11 13.24 -18.82
CA ASN A 169 10.71 14.54 -19.16
C ASN A 169 11.20 14.65 -20.60
N LEU A 170 11.76 13.58 -21.19
CA LEU A 170 12.33 13.66 -22.55
C LEU A 170 11.33 13.21 -23.63
N LYS A 171 10.47 12.26 -23.32
CA LYS A 171 9.44 11.77 -24.24
C LYS A 171 8.05 12.38 -23.96
N ASN A 172 7.93 13.23 -22.96
CA ASN A 172 6.70 13.90 -22.54
C ASN A 172 5.51 12.94 -22.31
N LYS A 173 5.77 11.69 -21.92
CA LYS A 173 4.75 10.72 -21.57
C LYS A 173 4.25 11.01 -20.15
N LYS A 174 3.14 11.72 -20.04
CA LYS A 174 2.59 12.16 -18.74
C LYS A 174 1.81 11.08 -17.99
N ASN A 175 1.51 9.98 -18.69
CA ASN A 175 0.72 8.89 -18.14
C ASN A 175 1.55 7.61 -18.12
N ARG A 176 1.43 6.86 -17.01
CA ARG A 176 2.03 5.53 -16.84
C ARG A 176 0.96 4.53 -16.44
N VAL A 177 0.88 3.44 -17.16
CA VAL A 177 -0.09 2.37 -16.94
C VAL A 177 0.62 1.20 -16.29
N VAL A 178 0.14 0.73 -15.13
CA VAL A 178 0.68 -0.43 -14.43
C VAL A 178 -0.31 -1.59 -14.56
N LEU A 179 0.06 -2.59 -15.33
CA LEU A 179 -0.78 -3.75 -15.62
C LEU A 179 -0.21 -5.00 -14.96
N SER A 180 -0.94 -5.58 -14.03
CA SER A 180 -0.56 -6.86 -13.43
C SER A 180 -1.38 -7.99 -14.05
N TYR A 181 -0.71 -8.96 -14.64
CA TYR A 181 -1.32 -10.24 -15.08
C TYR A 181 -1.18 -11.35 -14.03
N ASN A 182 -0.84 -10.96 -12.80
CA ASN A 182 -0.86 -11.85 -11.63
C ASN A 182 -1.99 -11.41 -10.69
N TRP A 183 -2.96 -12.30 -10.45
CA TRP A 183 -4.10 -12.00 -9.59
C TRP A 183 -3.72 -11.60 -8.16
N LYS A 184 -2.63 -12.15 -7.63
CA LYS A 184 -2.11 -11.78 -6.30
C LYS A 184 -1.56 -10.35 -6.23
N LEU A 185 -1.25 -9.75 -7.38
CA LEU A 185 -0.74 -8.38 -7.52
C LEU A 185 -1.77 -7.44 -8.14
N ARG A 186 -3.06 -7.77 -8.13
CA ARG A 186 -4.11 -6.96 -8.76
C ARG A 186 -4.22 -5.53 -8.18
N SER A 187 -3.86 -5.34 -6.90
CA SER A 187 -3.84 -4.03 -6.23
C SER A 187 -2.48 -3.32 -6.30
N LEU A 188 -1.51 -3.89 -7.01
CA LEU A 188 -0.17 -3.29 -7.10
C LEU A 188 -0.19 -1.89 -7.73
N ALA A 189 -1.05 -1.69 -8.74
CA ALA A 189 -1.19 -0.39 -9.38
C ALA A 189 -1.61 0.71 -8.37
N ASN A 190 -2.56 0.43 -7.48
CA ASN A 190 -3.01 1.36 -6.45
C ASN A 190 -1.88 1.67 -5.45
N TYR A 191 -1.13 0.66 -5.04
CA TYR A 191 0.03 0.85 -4.16
C TYR A 191 1.11 1.73 -4.80
N ILE A 192 1.48 1.45 -6.07
CA ILE A 192 2.45 2.25 -6.83
C ILE A 192 1.92 3.68 -7.04
N GLN A 193 0.62 3.83 -7.32
CA GLN A 193 -0.02 5.13 -7.49
C GLN A 193 0.24 6.01 -6.26
N GLN A 194 -0.04 5.53 -5.05
CA GLN A 194 0.25 6.29 -3.84
C GLN A 194 1.77 6.48 -3.66
N LEU A 195 2.55 5.42 -3.79
CA LEU A 195 4.00 5.45 -3.57
C LEU A 195 4.68 6.52 -4.42
N GLU A 196 4.39 6.59 -5.70
CA GLU A 196 5.06 7.48 -6.64
C GLU A 196 4.38 8.84 -6.77
N MET A 197 3.06 8.88 -6.94
CA MET A 197 2.38 10.17 -7.14
C MET A 197 2.44 11.05 -5.90
N GLU A 198 2.40 10.48 -4.70
CA GLU A 198 2.60 11.22 -3.45
C GLU A 198 4.09 11.61 -3.26
N SER A 199 5.03 10.79 -3.70
CA SER A 199 6.46 11.08 -3.58
C SER A 199 6.92 12.14 -4.57
N LEU A 200 6.52 12.01 -5.83
CA LEU A 200 6.97 12.84 -6.95
C LEU A 200 6.01 13.99 -7.26
N GLY A 201 4.78 13.97 -6.78
CA GLY A 201 3.78 15.03 -6.95
C GLY A 201 4.13 16.29 -6.15
N LYS A 202 5.31 16.86 -6.43
CA LYS A 202 5.85 18.07 -5.80
C LYS A 202 6.10 19.13 -6.85
N GLN A 203 6.23 20.38 -6.42
CA GLN A 203 6.68 21.45 -7.28
C GLN A 203 8.08 21.15 -7.84
N ALA A 204 8.28 21.40 -9.13
CA ALA A 204 9.59 21.26 -9.72
C ALA A 204 10.59 22.23 -9.05
N ASN A 205 11.82 21.80 -8.82
CA ASN A 205 12.87 22.71 -8.38
C ASN A 205 13.15 23.70 -9.55
N PRO A 206 13.02 25.02 -9.33
CA PRO A 206 13.26 26.02 -10.38
C PRO A 206 14.66 25.97 -11.02
N ARG A 207 15.63 25.37 -10.31
CA ARG A 207 17.00 25.17 -10.79
C ARG A 207 17.19 23.85 -11.54
N SER A 208 16.19 22.99 -11.59
CA SER A 208 16.27 21.73 -12.31
C SER A 208 16.04 21.94 -13.80
N ILE A 209 16.78 21.20 -14.62
CA ILE A 209 16.50 21.09 -16.05
C ILE A 209 15.23 20.28 -16.32
N PHE A 210 14.79 19.47 -15.34
CA PHE A 210 13.58 18.67 -15.39
C PHE A 210 12.43 19.43 -14.73
N GLN A 211 11.42 19.78 -15.54
CA GLN A 211 10.26 20.54 -15.06
C GLN A 211 9.06 19.65 -14.74
N GLN A 212 9.07 18.40 -15.19
CA GLN A 212 8.04 17.42 -14.86
C GLN A 212 8.51 16.56 -13.68
N THR A 213 7.72 16.53 -12.60
CA THR A 213 8.08 15.90 -11.33
C THR A 213 7.47 14.52 -11.12
N GLY A 214 6.55 14.09 -11.96
CA GLY A 214 5.92 12.78 -11.87
C GLY A 214 4.97 12.54 -13.03
N GLN A 215 4.44 11.33 -13.09
CA GLN A 215 3.45 10.91 -14.07
C GLN A 215 2.12 10.62 -13.37
N SER A 216 1.01 10.73 -14.11
CA SER A 216 -0.26 10.18 -13.68
C SER A 216 -0.20 8.67 -13.79
N ILE A 217 -0.36 7.96 -12.70
CA ILE A 217 -0.28 6.50 -12.66
C ILE A 217 -1.68 5.92 -12.47
N PHE A 218 -2.04 4.99 -13.32
CA PHE A 218 -3.25 4.19 -13.21
C PHE A 218 -2.98 2.76 -13.66
N GLY A 219 -3.90 1.86 -13.42
CA GLY A 219 -3.71 0.49 -13.84
C GLY A 219 -4.60 -0.48 -13.08
N GLY A 220 -4.17 -1.71 -12.98
CA GLY A 220 -4.88 -2.77 -12.27
C GLY A 220 -4.62 -4.15 -12.83
N PHE A 221 -5.60 -5.06 -12.66
CA PHE A 221 -5.51 -6.41 -13.20
C PHE A 221 -5.67 -6.41 -14.72
N GLY A 222 -4.66 -6.91 -15.43
CA GLY A 222 -4.53 -6.81 -16.88
C GLY A 222 -5.75 -7.33 -17.64
N SER A 223 -6.29 -8.48 -17.25
CA SER A 223 -7.46 -9.07 -17.91
C SER A 223 -8.69 -8.16 -17.85
N THR A 224 -8.96 -7.52 -16.70
CA THR A 224 -10.06 -6.56 -16.55
C THR A 224 -9.79 -5.26 -17.32
N ALA A 225 -8.55 -4.79 -17.29
CA ALA A 225 -8.09 -3.60 -18.00
C ALA A 225 -8.29 -3.72 -19.51
N GLN A 226 -8.06 -4.90 -20.08
CA GLN A 226 -8.27 -5.17 -21.51
C GLN A 226 -9.71 -4.93 -21.96
N HIS A 227 -10.67 -5.13 -21.07
CA HIS A 227 -12.10 -4.90 -21.34
C HIS A 227 -12.63 -3.57 -20.80
N SER A 228 -11.74 -2.65 -20.45
CA SER A 228 -12.06 -1.33 -19.94
C SER A 228 -11.37 -0.25 -20.78
N TYR A 229 -10.16 0.13 -20.44
CA TYR A 229 -9.47 1.28 -21.03
C TYR A 229 -8.47 0.94 -22.15
N PHE A 230 -8.35 -0.31 -22.58
CA PHE A 230 -7.43 -0.68 -23.68
C PHE A 230 -7.83 -0.04 -25.02
N GLN A 231 -9.10 0.26 -25.23
CA GLN A 231 -9.52 1.03 -26.39
C GLN A 231 -8.78 2.38 -26.47
N LEU A 232 -8.67 3.09 -25.33
CA LEU A 232 -7.91 4.34 -25.23
C LEU A 232 -6.42 4.12 -25.48
N LEU A 233 -5.85 3.05 -24.94
CA LEU A 233 -4.42 2.75 -25.10
C LEU A 233 -4.04 2.39 -26.55
N HIS A 234 -4.94 1.73 -27.29
CA HIS A 234 -4.68 1.28 -28.65
C HIS A 234 -4.97 2.33 -29.73
N GLN A 235 -6.05 3.09 -29.56
CA GLN A 235 -6.57 3.99 -30.60
C GLN A 235 -6.73 5.44 -30.14
N GLY A 236 -6.53 5.70 -28.83
CA GLY A 236 -6.62 7.05 -28.31
C GLY A 236 -5.40 7.90 -28.65
N THR A 237 -5.53 9.20 -28.43
CA THR A 237 -4.48 10.20 -28.69
C THR A 237 -3.61 10.47 -27.45
N VAL A 238 -3.94 9.83 -26.31
CA VAL A 238 -3.21 10.01 -25.05
C VAL A 238 -1.92 9.20 -25.08
N GLU A 239 -0.82 9.88 -24.91
CA GLU A 239 0.48 9.24 -24.82
C GLU A 239 0.75 8.67 -23.43
N PHE A 240 1.27 7.45 -23.36
CA PHE A 240 1.57 6.76 -22.13
C PHE A 240 2.82 5.87 -22.25
N CYS A 241 3.36 5.45 -21.12
CA CYS A 241 4.24 4.29 -21.01
C CYS A 241 3.56 3.22 -20.14
N ALA A 242 3.99 1.98 -20.25
CA ALA A 242 3.35 0.86 -19.55
C ALA A 242 4.36 -0.05 -18.87
N ASP A 243 4.06 -0.42 -17.62
CA ASP A 243 4.70 -1.54 -16.93
C ASP A 243 3.78 -2.75 -17.01
N ILE A 244 4.28 -3.82 -17.58
CA ILE A 244 3.57 -5.10 -17.69
C ILE A 244 4.23 -6.08 -16.71
N ILE A 245 3.48 -6.49 -15.70
CA ILE A 245 3.96 -7.36 -14.63
C ILE A 245 3.27 -8.71 -14.76
N TYR A 246 4.07 -9.74 -14.89
CA TYR A 246 3.59 -11.12 -14.96
C TYR A 246 4.53 -12.04 -14.17
N SER A 247 4.02 -13.21 -13.79
CA SER A 247 4.85 -14.29 -13.28
C SER A 247 4.91 -15.38 -14.34
N SER A 248 6.10 -15.89 -14.63
CA SER A 248 6.22 -17.16 -15.37
C SER A 248 5.51 -18.22 -14.54
N LEU A 249 4.61 -18.96 -15.17
CA LEU A 249 4.06 -20.18 -14.57
C LEU A 249 5.25 -21.12 -14.33
N ALA A 250 5.50 -21.42 -13.05
CA ALA A 250 6.38 -22.51 -12.69
C ALA A 250 5.63 -23.84 -12.82
#